data_f8cc74b5e4b46104916829edd9e0f993
#
_entry.id   f8cc74b5e4b46104916829edd9e0f993
#
_cell.length_a   1.000
_cell.length_b   1.000
_cell.length_c   1.000
_cell.angle_alpha   90.00
_cell.angle_beta   90.00
_cell.angle_gamma   90.00
#
_symmetry.space_group_name_H-M   'P 1'
#
loop_
_entity.id
_entity.type
_entity.pdbx_description
1 polymer ?
#
loop_
_entity_poly.entity_id
_entity_poly.type
_entity_poly.pdbx_seq_one_letter_code
_entity_poly.pdbx_strand_id
1 'polypeptide(L)'
;ADTPLSGPPEDLVIEADGERRLLSWRMSPVNHHDGRISGAVMVLHDVTDQRTFERVRNEFVLRASHELRTPVTGMQMAFSLLRERTHYPDNSREADLFTTVHEEMQRLVTLINDLLNFSRYQSGQQKLERVPCDPAVLLEQARQRFQASAAQNHIEIKLELQTPLPSLLLDQQQMDRTLDNLLSNALRHTPDGGEIRLLARHHGERVILSVEDNGEGIPYSQQARIFEPFVQIGRRRGGAGLGLALCKEIAQLHGGRIGVHSRIGHGTIFYIALPI
;
A
#
# COMPACT_ATOMS: atom_id res chain seq x y z
N ALA A 1 12.00 12.86 28.15
CA ALA A 1 11.63 11.86 27.14
C ALA A 1 12.70 11.89 26.07
N ASP A 2 13.64 10.93 26.15
CA ASP A 2 14.81 10.82 25.27
C ASP A 2 14.37 10.19 23.95
N THR A 3 14.00 11.02 23.00
CA THR A 3 13.80 10.53 21.64
C THR A 3 15.18 10.56 20.95
N PRO A 4 15.75 9.41 20.55
CA PRO A 4 16.97 9.41 19.77
C PRO A 4 16.71 10.19 18.48
N LEU A 5 17.59 11.16 18.18
CA LEU A 5 17.60 11.82 16.89
C LEU A 5 17.95 10.75 15.85
N SER A 6 16.95 10.20 15.18
CA SER A 6 17.19 9.43 13.97
C SER A 6 17.64 10.40 12.90
N GLY A 7 18.78 10.12 12.29
CA GLY A 7 19.29 10.91 11.18
C GLY A 7 18.36 10.94 10.01
N PRO A 8 18.66 11.74 8.98
CA PRO A 8 17.95 11.71 7.71
C PRO A 8 17.96 10.28 7.16
N PRO A 9 16.99 9.89 6.33
CA PRO A 9 16.85 8.53 5.81
C PRO A 9 18.01 8.08 4.90
N GLU A 10 19.05 8.87 4.76
CA GLU A 10 20.20 8.58 3.91
C GLU A 10 21.37 8.02 4.72
N ASP A 11 21.89 6.88 4.26
CA ASP A 11 23.12 6.29 4.81
C ASP A 11 24.33 7.17 4.49
N LEU A 12 25.30 7.27 5.40
CA LEU A 12 26.57 7.97 5.15
C LEU A 12 27.40 7.15 4.15
N VAL A 13 27.89 7.81 3.11
CA VAL A 13 28.81 7.21 2.15
C VAL A 13 30.24 7.55 2.58
N ILE A 14 31.04 6.53 2.84
CA ILE A 14 32.47 6.68 3.16
C ILE A 14 33.29 5.96 2.09
N GLU A 15 34.28 6.63 1.56
CA GLU A 15 35.30 6.01 0.72
C GLU A 15 36.58 5.84 1.54
N ALA A 16 36.96 4.62 1.82
CA ALA A 16 38.18 4.27 2.54
C ALA A 16 38.90 3.15 1.79
N ASP A 17 40.18 3.28 1.57
CA ASP A 17 41.05 2.29 0.90
C ASP A 17 40.57 1.87 -0.51
N GLY A 18 39.90 2.79 -1.23
CA GLY A 18 39.30 2.51 -2.54
C GLY A 18 38.00 1.70 -2.50
N GLU A 19 37.49 1.41 -1.32
CA GLU A 19 36.18 0.78 -1.13
C GLU A 19 35.14 1.82 -0.71
N ARG A 20 33.97 1.74 -1.33
CA ARG A 20 32.79 2.54 -0.96
C ARG A 20 31.95 1.77 0.05
N ARG A 21 31.80 2.34 1.26
CA ARG A 21 31.00 1.77 2.34
C ARG A 21 29.78 2.64 2.63
N LEU A 22 28.66 2.01 2.91
CA LEU A 22 27.41 2.63 3.30
C LEU A 22 27.22 2.39 4.80
N LEU A 23 27.15 3.46 5.58
CA LEU A 23 26.98 3.38 7.03
C LEU A 23 25.63 3.96 7.42
N SER A 24 24.77 3.13 8.00
CA SER A 24 23.60 3.64 8.71
C SER A 24 24.04 4.21 10.06
N TRP A 25 23.44 5.32 10.50
CA TRP A 25 23.85 5.98 11.72
C TRP A 25 22.68 6.29 12.64
N ARG A 26 22.96 6.27 13.92
CA ARG A 26 22.03 6.68 14.99
C ARG A 26 22.79 7.53 16.00
N MET A 27 22.20 8.66 16.39
CA MET A 27 22.78 9.56 17.38
C MET A 27 21.85 9.66 18.59
N SER A 28 22.41 9.56 19.79
CA SER A 28 21.69 9.74 21.05
C SER A 28 22.42 10.75 21.92
N PRO A 29 21.75 11.75 22.49
CA PRO A 29 22.38 12.72 23.39
C PRO A 29 22.77 12.02 24.70
N VAL A 30 23.88 12.45 25.27
CA VAL A 30 24.32 12.10 26.62
C VAL A 30 24.03 13.29 27.53
N ASN A 31 23.13 13.09 28.48
CA ASN A 31 22.73 14.13 29.42
C ASN A 31 23.52 14.00 30.72
N HIS A 32 23.96 15.15 31.28
CA HIS A 32 24.45 15.24 32.63
C HIS A 32 23.29 15.15 33.63
N HIS A 33 23.57 14.88 34.93
CA HIS A 33 22.52 14.77 35.97
C HIS A 33 21.77 16.10 36.24
N ASP A 34 22.27 17.22 35.74
CA ASP A 34 21.57 18.52 35.78
C ASP A 34 20.69 18.80 34.54
N GLY A 35 20.52 17.81 33.64
CA GLY A 35 19.72 17.92 32.44
C GLY A 35 20.39 18.61 31.25
N ARG A 36 21.67 19.02 31.38
CA ARG A 36 22.45 19.59 30.28
C ARG A 36 23.03 18.49 29.39
N ILE A 37 23.05 18.72 28.07
CA ILE A 37 23.70 17.83 27.12
C ILE A 37 25.21 17.96 27.31
N SER A 38 25.86 16.86 27.73
CA SER A 38 27.33 16.79 27.90
C SER A 38 28.03 16.22 26.66
N GLY A 39 27.29 15.61 25.76
CA GLY A 39 27.84 15.04 24.54
C GLY A 39 26.80 14.29 23.73
N ALA A 40 27.22 13.54 22.71
CA ALA A 40 26.39 12.65 21.96
C ALA A 40 27.17 11.36 21.63
N VAL A 41 26.47 10.24 21.62
CA VAL A 41 26.98 8.95 21.14
C VAL A 41 26.40 8.72 19.75
N MET A 42 27.27 8.50 18.77
CA MET A 42 26.90 8.09 17.42
C MET A 42 27.29 6.63 17.22
N VAL A 43 26.33 5.81 16.83
CA VAL A 43 26.53 4.42 16.44
C VAL A 43 26.45 4.34 14.93
N LEU A 44 27.46 3.75 14.31
CA LEU A 44 27.55 3.51 12.87
C LEU A 44 27.46 2.02 12.63
N HIS A 45 26.61 1.61 11.70
CA HIS A 45 26.48 0.24 11.23
C HIS A 45 26.87 0.18 9.76
N ASP A 46 27.82 -0.68 9.41
CA ASP A 46 28.11 -0.97 8.01
C ASP A 46 26.97 -1.80 7.43
N VAL A 47 26.25 -1.21 6.48
CA VAL A 47 25.09 -1.81 5.79
C VAL A 47 25.37 -2.03 4.30
N THR A 48 26.62 -1.97 3.89
CA THR A 48 27.06 -2.05 2.48
C THR A 48 26.54 -3.30 1.79
N ASP A 49 26.81 -4.47 2.37
CA ASP A 49 26.37 -5.75 1.81
C ASP A 49 24.86 -5.87 1.78
N GLN A 50 24.18 -5.46 2.87
CA GLN A 50 22.73 -5.49 2.95
C GLN A 50 22.11 -4.62 1.87
N ARG A 51 22.57 -3.36 1.72
CA ARG A 51 22.05 -2.42 0.70
C ARG A 51 22.36 -2.89 -0.71
N THR A 52 23.53 -3.48 -0.92
CA THR A 52 23.90 -4.04 -2.23
C THR A 52 22.99 -5.21 -2.58
N PHE A 53 22.75 -6.12 -1.65
CA PHE A 53 21.83 -7.24 -1.86
C PHE A 53 20.39 -6.77 -2.13
N GLU A 54 19.88 -5.81 -1.35
CA GLU A 54 18.55 -5.21 -1.55
C GLU A 54 18.44 -4.59 -2.94
N ARG A 55 19.46 -3.87 -3.40
CA ARG A 55 19.49 -3.25 -4.74
C ARG A 55 19.47 -4.32 -5.85
N VAL A 56 20.34 -5.33 -5.77
CA VAL A 56 20.39 -6.40 -6.78
C VAL A 56 19.08 -7.16 -6.83
N ARG A 57 18.50 -7.48 -5.68
CA ARG A 57 17.18 -8.13 -5.58
C ARG A 57 16.11 -7.28 -6.26
N ASN A 58 16.09 -5.97 -6.00
CA ASN A 58 15.10 -5.07 -6.57
C ASN A 58 15.27 -4.90 -8.09
N GLU A 59 16.50 -4.80 -8.59
CA GLU A 59 16.79 -4.79 -10.03
C GLU A 59 16.34 -6.08 -10.70
N PHE A 60 16.59 -7.24 -10.07
CA PHE A 60 16.14 -8.54 -10.59
C PHE A 60 14.60 -8.58 -10.68
N VAL A 61 13.91 -8.17 -9.64
CA VAL A 61 12.44 -8.11 -9.61
C VAL A 61 11.90 -7.19 -10.70
N LEU A 62 12.49 -6.01 -10.89
CA LEU A 62 12.11 -5.07 -11.95
C LEU A 62 12.25 -5.70 -13.33
N ARG A 63 13.40 -6.31 -13.63
CA ARG A 63 13.66 -6.96 -14.93
C ARG A 63 12.70 -8.12 -15.16
N ALA A 64 12.58 -9.04 -14.19
CA ALA A 64 11.69 -10.18 -14.29
C ALA A 64 10.25 -9.76 -14.56
N SER A 65 9.77 -8.71 -13.88
CA SER A 65 8.41 -8.22 -14.06
C SER A 65 8.18 -7.58 -15.43
N HIS A 66 9.18 -6.90 -16.00
CA HIS A 66 9.11 -6.39 -17.37
C HIS A 66 9.05 -7.53 -18.40
N GLU A 67 9.89 -8.56 -18.20
CA GLU A 67 9.92 -9.74 -19.08
C GLU A 67 8.63 -10.59 -18.99
N LEU A 68 7.96 -10.59 -17.84
CA LEU A 68 6.67 -11.26 -17.66
C LEU A 68 5.49 -10.47 -18.23
N ARG A 69 5.54 -9.14 -18.22
CA ARG A 69 4.44 -8.30 -18.72
C ARG A 69 4.20 -8.52 -20.22
N THR A 70 5.25 -8.57 -21.01
CA THR A 70 5.17 -8.70 -22.47
C THR A 70 4.41 -9.96 -22.92
N PRO A 71 4.77 -11.19 -22.48
CA PRO A 71 4.05 -12.38 -22.88
C PRO A 71 2.62 -12.43 -22.34
N VAL A 72 2.37 -11.90 -21.13
CA VAL A 72 1.01 -11.86 -20.56
C VAL A 72 0.11 -10.89 -21.34
N THR A 73 0.61 -9.73 -21.75
CA THR A 73 -0.13 -8.81 -22.62
C THR A 73 -0.43 -9.46 -23.97
N GLY A 74 0.53 -10.20 -24.54
CA GLY A 74 0.31 -10.96 -25.78
C GLY A 74 -0.77 -12.04 -25.63
N MET A 75 -0.76 -12.78 -24.52
CA MET A 75 -1.81 -13.77 -24.21
C MET A 75 -3.18 -13.12 -24.06
N GLN A 76 -3.27 -11.99 -23.34
CA GLN A 76 -4.54 -11.25 -23.20
C GLN A 76 -5.10 -10.81 -24.55
N MET A 77 -4.25 -10.25 -25.42
CA MET A 77 -4.68 -9.80 -26.75
C MET A 77 -5.16 -10.97 -27.61
N ALA A 78 -4.43 -12.08 -27.62
CA ALA A 78 -4.82 -13.30 -28.35
C ALA A 78 -6.14 -13.86 -27.81
N PHE A 79 -6.31 -13.88 -26.50
CA PHE A 79 -7.50 -14.35 -25.83
C PHE A 79 -8.72 -13.46 -26.11
N SER A 80 -8.56 -12.14 -26.10
CA SER A 80 -9.62 -11.19 -26.45
C SER A 80 -10.08 -11.38 -27.90
N LEU A 81 -9.15 -11.58 -28.84
CA LEU A 81 -9.47 -11.88 -30.24
C LEU A 81 -10.21 -13.22 -30.41
N LEU A 82 -9.84 -14.24 -29.64
CA LEU A 82 -10.56 -15.51 -29.62
C LEU A 82 -11.99 -15.33 -29.12
N ARG A 83 -12.19 -14.56 -28.05
CA ARG A 83 -13.50 -14.27 -27.49
C ARG A 83 -14.41 -13.52 -28.47
N GLU A 84 -13.87 -12.55 -29.21
CA GLU A 84 -14.63 -11.81 -30.23
C GLU A 84 -15.09 -12.70 -31.41
N ARG A 85 -14.31 -13.75 -31.73
CA ARG A 85 -14.59 -14.65 -32.85
C ARG A 85 -15.44 -15.85 -32.49
N THR A 86 -15.57 -16.15 -31.20
CA THR A 86 -16.27 -17.36 -30.71
C THR A 86 -17.51 -16.93 -29.93
N HIS A 87 -18.70 -17.27 -30.49
CA HIS A 87 -19.98 -17.07 -29.78
C HIS A 87 -20.30 -18.37 -29.07
N TYR A 88 -20.28 -18.37 -27.75
CA TYR A 88 -20.79 -19.45 -26.93
C TYR A 88 -22.16 -19.06 -26.37
N PRO A 89 -23.08 -19.99 -26.22
CA PRO A 89 -24.33 -19.72 -25.50
C PRO A 89 -24.05 -19.29 -24.08
N ASP A 90 -24.77 -18.26 -23.60
CA ASP A 90 -24.74 -17.87 -22.20
C ASP A 90 -25.05 -19.09 -21.34
N ASN A 91 -24.30 -19.33 -20.26
CA ASN A 91 -24.36 -20.52 -19.40
C ASN A 91 -23.79 -21.84 -20.01
N SER A 92 -22.96 -21.76 -21.06
CA SER A 92 -22.19 -22.93 -21.50
C SER A 92 -20.92 -23.08 -20.66
N ARG A 93 -20.41 -24.33 -20.55
CA ARG A 93 -19.15 -24.63 -19.86
C ARG A 93 -17.98 -23.88 -20.51
N GLU A 94 -18.04 -23.66 -21.80
CA GLU A 94 -17.03 -22.91 -22.57
C GLU A 94 -17.04 -21.43 -22.18
N ALA A 95 -18.20 -20.80 -22.01
CA ALA A 95 -18.34 -19.43 -21.55
C ALA A 95 -17.77 -19.26 -20.14
N ASP A 96 -18.01 -20.21 -19.23
CA ASP A 96 -17.43 -20.21 -17.89
C ASP A 96 -15.90 -20.34 -17.92
N LEU A 97 -15.36 -21.21 -18.77
CA LEU A 97 -13.93 -21.37 -18.94
C LEU A 97 -13.28 -20.11 -19.50
N PHE A 98 -13.90 -19.46 -20.48
CA PHE A 98 -13.43 -18.17 -21.02
C PHE A 98 -13.41 -17.09 -19.95
N THR A 99 -14.46 -17.00 -19.15
CA THR A 99 -14.51 -16.03 -18.03
C THR A 99 -13.42 -16.31 -17.01
N THR A 100 -13.23 -17.55 -16.61
CA THR A 100 -12.19 -17.96 -15.65
C THR A 100 -10.79 -17.62 -16.16
N VAL A 101 -10.48 -17.94 -17.43
CA VAL A 101 -9.18 -17.62 -18.02
C VAL A 101 -8.97 -16.11 -18.08
N HIS A 102 -9.99 -15.35 -18.45
CA HIS A 102 -9.91 -13.89 -18.49
C HIS A 102 -9.61 -13.30 -17.11
N GLU A 103 -10.33 -13.75 -16.08
CA GLU A 103 -10.14 -13.31 -14.70
C GLU A 103 -8.72 -13.63 -14.19
N GLU A 104 -8.22 -14.85 -14.43
CA GLU A 104 -6.87 -15.23 -14.00
C GLU A 104 -5.77 -14.47 -14.76
N MET A 105 -5.97 -14.16 -16.04
CA MET A 105 -5.04 -13.30 -16.79
C MET A 105 -5.02 -11.86 -16.26
N GLN A 106 -6.19 -11.27 -15.96
CA GLN A 106 -6.28 -9.95 -15.34
C GLN A 106 -5.61 -9.94 -13.98
N ARG A 107 -5.82 -10.99 -13.19
CA ARG A 107 -5.16 -11.17 -11.91
C ARG A 107 -3.64 -11.19 -12.05
N LEU A 108 -3.10 -11.94 -13.03
CA LEU A 108 -1.66 -12.04 -13.28
C LEU A 108 -1.06 -10.68 -13.65
N VAL A 109 -1.73 -9.88 -14.50
CA VAL A 109 -1.31 -8.51 -14.84
C VAL A 109 -1.26 -7.63 -13.60
N THR A 110 -2.28 -7.70 -12.76
CA THR A 110 -2.32 -6.96 -11.50
C THR A 110 -1.15 -7.33 -10.59
N LEU A 111 -0.86 -8.63 -10.44
CA LEU A 111 0.26 -9.13 -9.67
C LEU A 111 1.61 -8.60 -10.17
N ILE A 112 1.85 -8.64 -11.49
CA ILE A 112 3.07 -8.12 -12.12
C ILE A 112 3.20 -6.62 -11.88
N ASN A 113 2.11 -5.85 -12.03
CA ASN A 113 2.12 -4.42 -11.81
C ASN A 113 2.37 -4.05 -10.33
N ASP A 114 1.77 -4.79 -9.40
CA ASP A 114 1.99 -4.58 -7.96
C ASP A 114 3.44 -4.87 -7.57
N LEU A 115 4.02 -5.94 -8.11
CA LEU A 115 5.40 -6.31 -7.87
C LEU A 115 6.38 -5.25 -8.42
N LEU A 116 6.13 -4.74 -9.63
CA LEU A 116 6.91 -3.65 -10.24
C LEU A 116 6.86 -2.39 -9.39
N ASN A 117 5.66 -2.00 -8.98
CA ASN A 117 5.49 -0.79 -8.19
C ASN A 117 6.16 -0.94 -6.82
N PHE A 118 5.95 -2.07 -6.14
CA PHE A 118 6.59 -2.35 -4.86
C PHE A 118 8.12 -2.27 -4.97
N SER A 119 8.71 -2.87 -6.01
CA SER A 119 10.16 -2.79 -6.27
C SER A 119 10.65 -1.36 -6.50
N ARG A 120 9.89 -0.53 -7.25
CA ARG A 120 10.23 0.89 -7.48
C ARG A 120 10.19 1.72 -6.21
N TYR A 121 9.22 1.46 -5.31
CA TYR A 121 9.14 2.14 -4.02
C TYR A 121 10.32 1.76 -3.12
N GLN A 122 10.62 0.47 -3.03
CA GLN A 122 11.73 -0.03 -2.22
C GLN A 122 13.10 0.47 -2.71
N SER A 123 13.28 0.72 -4.01
CA SER A 123 14.53 1.26 -4.56
C SER A 123 14.69 2.77 -4.38
N GLY A 124 13.69 3.46 -3.79
CA GLY A 124 13.70 4.92 -3.65
C GLY A 124 13.64 5.70 -4.98
N GLN A 125 13.36 5.01 -6.08
CA GLN A 125 13.30 5.63 -7.42
C GLN A 125 12.00 6.42 -7.65
N GLN A 126 10.99 6.19 -6.82
CA GLN A 126 9.70 6.86 -6.96
C GLN A 126 9.77 8.27 -6.35
N LYS A 127 9.71 9.29 -7.18
CA LYS A 127 9.51 10.68 -6.76
C LYS A 127 8.01 10.97 -6.69
N LEU A 128 7.58 11.58 -5.57
CA LEU A 128 6.19 12.02 -5.40
C LEU A 128 5.96 13.36 -6.08
N GLU A 129 4.89 13.46 -6.84
CA GLU A 129 4.37 14.71 -7.39
C GLU A 129 3.31 15.28 -6.44
N ARG A 130 3.75 15.96 -5.38
CA ARG A 130 2.86 16.47 -4.35
C ARG A 130 2.16 17.75 -4.81
N VAL A 131 0.83 17.74 -4.73
CA VAL A 131 -0.05 18.89 -5.01
C VAL A 131 -1.00 19.10 -3.83
N PRO A 132 -1.55 20.33 -3.65
CA PRO A 132 -2.59 20.54 -2.66
C PRO A 132 -3.84 19.73 -3.00
N CYS A 133 -4.25 18.85 -2.10
CA CYS A 133 -5.41 17.95 -2.24
C CYS A 133 -6.40 18.22 -1.11
N ASP A 134 -7.70 18.25 -1.44
CA ASP A 134 -8.77 18.25 -0.46
C ASP A 134 -9.12 16.80 -0.09
N PRO A 135 -8.97 16.41 1.19
CA PRO A 135 -9.29 15.06 1.64
C PRO A 135 -10.75 14.65 1.40
N ALA A 136 -11.68 15.60 1.42
CA ALA A 136 -13.08 15.33 1.18
C ALA A 136 -13.33 14.95 -0.29
N VAL A 137 -12.73 15.69 -1.21
CA VAL A 137 -12.80 15.39 -2.66
C VAL A 137 -12.17 14.03 -2.95
N LEU A 138 -11.02 13.74 -2.36
CA LEU A 138 -10.30 12.47 -2.54
C LEU A 138 -11.16 11.27 -2.13
N LEU A 139 -11.79 11.32 -0.94
CA LEU A 139 -12.65 10.24 -0.45
C LEU A 139 -13.95 10.11 -1.26
N GLU A 140 -14.53 11.22 -1.69
CA GLU A 140 -15.74 11.20 -2.54
C GLU A 140 -15.45 10.56 -3.90
N GLN A 141 -14.32 10.89 -4.52
CA GLN A 141 -13.90 10.25 -5.77
C GLN A 141 -13.65 8.75 -5.59
N ALA A 142 -13.02 8.34 -4.50
CA ALA A 142 -12.83 6.94 -4.16
C ALA A 142 -14.18 6.23 -3.99
N ARG A 143 -15.14 6.83 -3.27
CA ARG A 143 -16.50 6.31 -3.11
C ARG A 143 -17.19 6.08 -4.46
N GLN A 144 -17.11 7.07 -5.35
CA GLN A 144 -17.74 7.00 -6.69
C GLN A 144 -17.14 5.88 -7.55
N ARG A 145 -15.82 5.68 -7.52
CA ARG A 145 -15.15 4.58 -8.26
C ARG A 145 -15.66 3.20 -7.85
N PHE A 146 -16.00 3.01 -6.58
CA PHE A 146 -16.39 1.69 -6.04
C PHE A 146 -17.90 1.49 -5.90
N GLN A 147 -18.72 2.51 -6.14
CA GLN A 147 -20.16 2.47 -5.91
C GLN A 147 -20.87 1.38 -6.72
N ALA A 148 -20.50 1.18 -7.99
CA ALA A 148 -21.07 0.14 -8.83
C ALA A 148 -20.74 -1.27 -8.32
N SER A 149 -19.48 -1.52 -7.93
CA SER A 149 -19.05 -2.81 -7.38
C SER A 149 -19.67 -3.10 -6.01
N ALA A 150 -19.86 -2.08 -5.19
CA ALA A 150 -20.53 -2.20 -3.90
C ALA A 150 -22.02 -2.55 -4.08
N ALA A 151 -22.70 -1.88 -5.03
CA ALA A 151 -24.10 -2.15 -5.32
C ALA A 151 -24.36 -3.59 -5.80
N GLN A 152 -23.43 -4.19 -6.57
CA GLN A 152 -23.51 -5.60 -7.00
C GLN A 152 -23.52 -6.60 -5.84
N ASN A 153 -22.91 -6.24 -4.70
CA ASN A 153 -22.87 -7.05 -3.48
C ASN A 153 -23.79 -6.49 -2.38
N HIS A 154 -24.73 -5.61 -2.73
CA HIS A 154 -25.65 -4.93 -1.81
C HIS A 154 -24.94 -4.23 -0.64
N ILE A 155 -23.68 -3.79 -0.84
CA ILE A 155 -22.88 -3.08 0.19
C ILE A 155 -23.10 -1.58 0.06
N GLU A 156 -23.39 -0.92 1.18
CA GLU A 156 -23.53 0.53 1.24
C GLU A 156 -22.17 1.17 1.56
N ILE A 157 -21.73 2.18 0.76
CA ILE A 157 -20.53 2.97 1.06
C ILE A 157 -20.95 4.36 1.55
N LYS A 158 -20.72 4.63 2.83
CA LYS A 158 -21.00 5.92 3.48
C LYS A 158 -19.77 6.80 3.54
N LEU A 159 -19.98 8.12 3.48
CA LEU A 159 -18.92 9.12 3.62
C LEU A 159 -19.20 9.97 4.86
N GLU A 160 -18.26 10.02 5.81
CA GLU A 160 -18.33 10.78 7.04
C GLU A 160 -17.14 11.73 7.15
N LEU A 161 -17.37 13.03 6.98
CA LEU A 161 -16.34 14.05 6.99
C LEU A 161 -16.48 14.96 8.21
N GLN A 162 -15.42 15.08 8.97
CA GLN A 162 -15.32 16.08 10.03
C GLN A 162 -14.82 17.41 9.43
N THR A 163 -15.69 18.37 9.23
CA THR A 163 -15.33 19.69 8.67
C THR A 163 -15.04 20.71 9.79
N PRO A 164 -14.11 21.66 9.57
CA PRO A 164 -13.28 21.83 8.37
C PRO A 164 -12.08 20.86 8.32
N LEU A 165 -11.73 20.40 7.11
CA LEU A 165 -10.52 19.62 6.85
C LEU A 165 -9.47 20.51 6.19
N PRO A 166 -8.20 20.50 6.62
CA PRO A 166 -7.13 21.20 5.95
C PRO A 166 -6.77 20.50 4.63
N SER A 167 -6.30 21.30 3.65
CA SER A 167 -5.69 20.76 2.43
C SER A 167 -4.35 20.09 2.77
N LEU A 168 -4.05 18.99 2.10
CA LEU A 168 -2.83 18.20 2.28
C LEU A 168 -1.96 18.25 1.03
N LEU A 169 -0.65 18.27 1.20
CA LEU A 169 0.31 18.15 0.10
C LEU A 169 0.56 16.65 -0.21
N LEU A 170 -0.17 16.13 -1.21
CA LEU A 170 -0.18 14.70 -1.54
C LEU A 170 0.07 14.49 -3.04
N ASP A 171 0.68 13.36 -3.37
CA ASP A 171 0.58 12.77 -4.70
C ASP A 171 -0.78 12.09 -4.82
N GLN A 172 -1.70 12.76 -5.53
CA GLN A 172 -3.08 12.33 -5.66
C GLN A 172 -3.19 10.93 -6.26
N GLN A 173 -2.41 10.62 -7.28
CA GLN A 173 -2.45 9.31 -7.95
C GLN A 173 -2.05 8.18 -7.00
N GLN A 174 -1.04 8.40 -6.17
CA GLN A 174 -0.59 7.40 -5.20
C GLN A 174 -1.60 7.23 -4.05
N MET A 175 -2.23 8.32 -3.64
CA MET A 175 -3.25 8.26 -2.60
C MET A 175 -4.54 7.61 -3.11
N ASP A 176 -4.96 7.89 -4.33
CA ASP A 176 -6.06 7.19 -5.01
C ASP A 176 -5.82 5.68 -5.04
N ARG A 177 -4.61 5.27 -5.44
CA ARG A 177 -4.22 3.86 -5.43
C ARG A 177 -4.27 3.23 -4.03
N THR A 178 -3.86 3.99 -3.01
CA THR A 178 -3.93 3.53 -1.62
C THR A 178 -5.39 3.32 -1.19
N LEU A 179 -6.27 4.27 -1.46
CA LEU A 179 -7.69 4.15 -1.15
C LEU A 179 -8.35 3.01 -1.93
N ASP A 180 -8.00 2.84 -3.20
CA ASP A 180 -8.52 1.74 -4.03
C ASP A 180 -8.12 0.37 -3.48
N ASN A 181 -6.88 0.21 -2.98
CA ASN A 181 -6.44 -1.01 -2.31
C ASN A 181 -7.22 -1.28 -1.01
N LEU A 182 -7.44 -0.25 -0.19
CA LEU A 182 -8.19 -0.38 1.06
C LEU A 182 -9.67 -0.69 0.80
N LEU A 183 -10.31 0.01 -0.15
CA LEU A 183 -11.70 -0.22 -0.53
C LEU A 183 -11.91 -1.59 -1.18
N SER A 184 -11.01 -2.02 -2.05
CA SER A 184 -11.04 -3.37 -2.63
C SER A 184 -10.94 -4.46 -1.56
N ASN A 185 -10.11 -4.26 -0.54
CA ASN A 185 -10.04 -5.17 0.60
C ASN A 185 -11.34 -5.16 1.42
N ALA A 186 -11.87 -3.98 1.74
CA ALA A 186 -13.12 -3.83 2.46
C ALA A 186 -14.27 -4.55 1.73
N LEU A 187 -14.45 -4.31 0.42
CA LEU A 187 -15.49 -4.98 -0.39
C LEU A 187 -15.36 -6.50 -0.41
N ARG A 188 -14.11 -7.00 -0.44
CA ARG A 188 -13.85 -8.45 -0.47
C ARG A 188 -14.24 -9.15 0.82
N HIS A 189 -14.05 -8.48 1.96
CA HIS A 189 -14.23 -9.06 3.29
C HIS A 189 -15.54 -8.66 3.96
N THR A 190 -16.27 -7.72 3.39
CA THR A 190 -17.61 -7.34 3.84
C THR A 190 -18.64 -8.36 3.31
N PRO A 191 -19.55 -8.85 4.15
CA PRO A 191 -20.62 -9.74 3.68
C PRO A 191 -21.62 -9.00 2.80
N ASP A 192 -22.38 -9.74 2.04
CA ASP A 192 -23.52 -9.23 1.28
C ASP A 192 -24.51 -8.47 2.20
N GLY A 193 -24.95 -7.30 1.79
CA GLY A 193 -25.77 -6.40 2.61
C GLY A 193 -25.00 -5.66 3.72
N GLY A 194 -23.66 -5.70 3.71
CA GLY A 194 -22.83 -5.01 4.69
C GLY A 194 -22.66 -3.52 4.44
N GLU A 195 -21.78 -2.89 5.24
CA GLU A 195 -21.53 -1.45 5.21
C GLU A 195 -20.02 -1.17 5.20
N ILE A 196 -19.61 -0.19 4.39
CA ILE A 196 -18.26 0.38 4.39
C ILE A 196 -18.39 1.87 4.67
N ARG A 197 -17.56 2.40 5.57
CA ARG A 197 -17.51 3.84 5.87
C ARG A 197 -16.16 4.41 5.51
N LEU A 198 -16.17 5.53 4.78
CA LEU A 198 -15.01 6.35 4.49
C LEU A 198 -15.04 7.57 5.42
N LEU A 199 -13.99 7.75 6.20
CA LEU A 199 -13.93 8.84 7.17
C LEU A 199 -12.71 9.72 6.94
N ALA A 200 -12.86 11.02 7.13
CA ALA A 200 -11.76 11.95 7.25
C ALA A 200 -11.92 12.79 8.53
N ARG A 201 -10.88 12.81 9.36
CA ARG A 201 -10.85 13.54 10.63
C ARG A 201 -9.56 14.32 10.78
N HIS A 202 -9.68 15.56 11.27
CA HIS A 202 -8.53 16.36 11.67
C HIS A 202 -8.18 16.09 13.13
N HIS A 203 -6.92 15.73 13.41
CA HIS A 203 -6.43 15.47 14.75
C HIS A 203 -5.02 16.06 14.95
N GLY A 204 -4.92 17.16 15.69
CA GLY A 204 -3.65 17.87 15.89
C GLY A 204 -3.03 18.33 14.58
N GLU A 205 -1.81 17.94 14.30
CA GLU A 205 -1.08 18.28 13.07
C GLU A 205 -1.25 17.24 11.96
N ARG A 206 -2.34 16.44 12.03
CA ARG A 206 -2.56 15.34 11.08
C ARG A 206 -4.00 15.26 10.63
N VAL A 207 -4.20 14.81 9.42
CA VAL A 207 -5.49 14.33 8.94
C VAL A 207 -5.45 12.81 8.91
N ILE A 208 -6.49 12.18 9.43
CA ILE A 208 -6.65 10.73 9.44
C ILE A 208 -7.75 10.38 8.45
N LEU A 209 -7.37 9.61 7.41
CA LEU A 209 -8.29 9.00 6.47
C LEU A 209 -8.51 7.56 6.89
N SER A 210 -9.76 7.10 6.98
CA SER A 210 -10.08 5.73 7.37
C SER A 210 -11.05 5.08 6.40
N VAL A 211 -10.84 3.78 6.19
CA VAL A 211 -11.79 2.87 5.54
C VAL A 211 -12.19 1.85 6.60
N GLU A 212 -13.46 1.84 6.95
CA GLU A 212 -14.04 0.95 7.97
C GLU A 212 -15.04 0.00 7.30
N ASP A 213 -14.95 -1.28 7.61
CA ASP A 213 -15.88 -2.31 7.16
C ASP A 213 -16.47 -3.08 8.34
N ASN A 214 -17.64 -3.68 8.16
CA ASN A 214 -18.27 -4.57 9.11
C ASN A 214 -18.09 -6.06 8.76
N GLY A 215 -16.96 -6.40 8.16
CA GLY A 215 -16.61 -7.74 7.68
C GLY A 215 -16.17 -8.72 8.79
N GLU A 216 -15.50 -9.79 8.35
CA GLU A 216 -15.06 -10.89 9.22
C GLU A 216 -14.00 -10.49 10.27
N GLY A 217 -13.28 -9.39 10.04
CA GLY A 217 -12.22 -8.92 10.91
C GLY A 217 -10.92 -9.74 10.82
N ILE A 218 -9.86 -9.22 11.47
CA ILE A 218 -8.50 -9.77 11.42
C ILE A 218 -8.06 -10.16 12.83
N PRO A 219 -7.57 -11.41 13.03
CA PRO A 219 -7.01 -11.85 14.31
C PRO A 219 -5.88 -10.93 14.80
N TYR A 220 -5.85 -10.59 16.08
CA TYR A 220 -4.86 -9.68 16.64
C TYR A 220 -3.42 -10.11 16.35
N SER A 221 -3.12 -11.41 16.42
CA SER A 221 -1.79 -11.96 16.12
C SER A 221 -1.31 -11.75 14.69
N GLN A 222 -2.23 -11.40 13.79
CA GLN A 222 -1.93 -11.22 12.37
C GLN A 222 -1.89 -9.74 11.95
N GLN A 223 -2.46 -8.83 12.76
CA GLN A 223 -2.56 -7.40 12.42
C GLN A 223 -1.20 -6.71 12.20
N ALA A 224 -0.16 -7.12 12.93
CA ALA A 224 1.19 -6.58 12.73
C ALA A 224 1.79 -6.99 11.38
N ARG A 225 1.40 -8.16 10.87
CA ARG A 225 2.00 -8.78 9.68
C ARG A 225 1.29 -8.48 8.37
N ILE A 226 0.05 -7.99 8.40
CA ILE A 226 -0.73 -7.72 7.16
C ILE A 226 -0.09 -6.69 6.23
N PHE A 227 0.82 -5.86 6.76
CA PHE A 227 1.58 -4.88 5.99
C PHE A 227 2.94 -5.42 5.50
N GLU A 228 3.28 -6.67 5.80
CA GLU A 228 4.45 -7.33 5.26
C GLU A 228 4.16 -7.79 3.81
N PRO A 229 5.13 -7.69 2.89
CA PRO A 229 4.95 -8.15 1.52
C PRO A 229 4.61 -9.64 1.46
N PHE A 230 3.73 -10.02 0.52
CA PHE A 230 3.30 -11.40 0.26
C PHE A 230 2.52 -12.08 1.39
N VAL A 231 2.18 -11.37 2.45
CA VAL A 231 1.34 -11.91 3.52
C VAL A 231 -0.13 -11.88 3.10
N GLN A 232 -0.79 -13.02 3.21
CA GLN A 232 -2.21 -13.21 2.97
C GLN A 232 -2.85 -13.89 4.17
N ILE A 233 -4.03 -13.42 4.57
CA ILE A 233 -4.78 -13.94 5.70
C ILE A 233 -6.15 -14.39 5.22
N GLY A 234 -6.60 -15.54 5.72
CA GLY A 234 -7.93 -16.09 5.42
C GLY A 234 -8.00 -17.05 4.24
N ARG A 235 -9.19 -17.58 3.99
CA ARG A 235 -9.46 -18.58 2.94
C ARG A 235 -9.69 -17.96 1.56
N ARG A 236 -10.09 -16.70 1.50
CA ARG A 236 -10.33 -15.97 0.25
C ARG A 236 -9.00 -15.44 -0.27
N ARG A 237 -8.31 -16.27 -1.04
CA ARG A 237 -7.05 -15.89 -1.71
C ARG A 237 -7.35 -14.96 -2.88
N GLY A 238 -7.05 -13.69 -2.75
CA GLY A 238 -7.17 -12.71 -3.83
C GLY A 238 -6.06 -11.69 -3.76
N GLY A 239 -5.30 -11.52 -4.86
CA GLY A 239 -4.17 -10.59 -4.92
C GLY A 239 -2.83 -11.22 -4.58
N ALA A 240 -1.74 -10.42 -4.65
CA ALA A 240 -0.35 -10.85 -4.38
C ALA A 240 0.06 -10.78 -2.91
N GLY A 241 -0.78 -10.20 -2.05
CA GLY A 241 -0.35 -9.81 -0.70
C GLY A 241 0.59 -8.60 -0.71
N LEU A 242 0.57 -7.79 -1.78
CA LEU A 242 1.41 -6.60 -1.95
C LEU A 242 0.64 -5.30 -1.72
N GLY A 243 -0.69 -5.30 -1.84
CA GLY A 243 -1.50 -4.08 -1.78
C GLY A 243 -1.33 -3.31 -0.47
N LEU A 244 -1.44 -3.96 0.70
CA LEU A 244 -1.26 -3.30 1.99
C LEU A 244 0.21 -2.90 2.25
N ALA A 245 1.18 -3.69 1.81
CA ALA A 245 2.59 -3.32 1.88
C ALA A 245 2.86 -2.04 1.06
N LEU A 246 2.27 -1.95 -0.14
CA LEU A 246 2.35 -0.76 -0.98
C LEU A 246 1.67 0.45 -0.33
N CYS A 247 0.50 0.28 0.30
CA CYS A 247 -0.15 1.35 1.05
C CYS A 247 0.75 1.89 2.16
N LYS A 248 1.49 1.02 2.84
CA LYS A 248 2.47 1.40 3.87
C LYS A 248 3.61 2.23 3.30
N GLU A 249 4.21 1.81 2.20
CA GLU A 249 5.29 2.54 1.53
C GLU A 249 4.81 3.93 1.07
N ILE A 250 3.63 4.00 0.43
CA ILE A 250 3.05 5.27 -0.02
C ILE A 250 2.79 6.20 1.17
N ALA A 251 2.19 5.71 2.25
CA ALA A 251 1.94 6.51 3.45
C ALA A 251 3.25 7.06 4.05
N GLN A 252 4.30 6.24 4.14
CA GLN A 252 5.61 6.64 4.65
C GLN A 252 6.29 7.69 3.77
N LEU A 253 6.22 7.55 2.45
CA LEU A 253 6.74 8.55 1.51
C LEU A 253 6.05 9.91 1.65
N HIS A 254 4.78 9.92 2.08
CA HIS A 254 4.06 11.16 2.40
C HIS A 254 4.32 11.69 3.84
N GLY A 255 5.29 11.10 4.57
CA GLY A 255 5.58 11.46 5.96
C GLY A 255 4.52 11.00 6.95
N GLY A 256 3.60 10.16 6.48
CA GLY A 256 2.48 9.62 7.24
C GLY A 256 2.73 8.23 7.81
N ARG A 257 1.65 7.64 8.33
CA ARG A 257 1.63 6.27 8.84
C ARG A 257 0.31 5.59 8.48
N ILE A 258 0.36 4.30 8.21
CA ILE A 258 -0.84 3.45 8.08
C ILE A 258 -0.95 2.53 9.29
N GLY A 259 -2.17 2.22 9.68
CA GLY A 259 -2.44 1.29 10.77
C GLY A 259 -3.77 0.57 10.58
N VAL A 260 -4.04 -0.36 11.49
CA VAL A 260 -5.25 -1.18 11.50
C VAL A 260 -5.78 -1.34 12.91
N HIS A 261 -7.09 -1.30 13.05
CA HIS A 261 -7.83 -1.78 14.21
C HIS A 261 -8.87 -2.77 13.72
N SER A 262 -8.85 -3.98 14.25
CA SER A 262 -9.78 -5.01 13.82
C SER A 262 -10.11 -5.97 14.95
N ARG A 263 -11.33 -6.48 14.92
CA ARG A 263 -11.81 -7.53 15.83
C ARG A 263 -12.60 -8.55 15.03
N ILE A 264 -12.32 -9.82 15.24
CA ILE A 264 -13.03 -10.92 14.57
C ILE A 264 -14.54 -10.77 14.78
N GLY A 265 -15.32 -10.84 13.69
CA GLY A 265 -16.77 -10.69 13.68
C GLY A 265 -17.30 -9.25 13.86
N HIS A 266 -16.43 -8.25 13.94
CA HIS A 266 -16.79 -6.85 14.10
C HIS A 266 -16.25 -5.94 13.01
N GLY A 267 -15.50 -6.50 12.04
CA GLY A 267 -14.94 -5.77 10.93
C GLY A 267 -13.54 -5.20 11.17
N THR A 268 -13.13 -4.33 10.25
CA THR A 268 -11.77 -3.78 10.21
C THR A 268 -11.81 -2.27 9.94
N ILE A 269 -10.92 -1.55 10.59
CA ILE A 269 -10.64 -0.14 10.36
C ILE A 269 -9.19 -0.03 9.88
N PHE A 270 -8.99 0.31 8.63
CA PHE A 270 -7.70 0.76 8.12
C PHE A 270 -7.65 2.28 8.17
N TYR A 271 -6.55 2.84 8.65
CA TYR A 271 -6.38 4.29 8.70
C TYR A 271 -5.01 4.74 8.23
N ILE A 272 -4.97 5.93 7.63
CA ILE A 272 -3.76 6.61 7.19
C ILE A 272 -3.72 7.95 7.89
N ALA A 273 -2.67 8.21 8.69
CA ALA A 273 -2.44 9.48 9.36
C ALA A 273 -1.38 10.28 8.57
N LEU A 274 -1.80 11.37 7.95
CA LEU A 274 -0.98 12.22 7.08
C LEU A 274 -0.68 13.56 7.76
N PRO A 275 0.55 14.11 7.65
CA PRO A 275 0.87 15.45 8.16
C PRO A 275 0.15 16.53 7.32
N ILE A 276 -0.12 17.66 7.94
CA ILE A 276 -0.69 18.86 7.32
C ILE A 276 0.39 19.67 6.65
#